data_7cb2e64f715ffe9c5277af5c118ab133
#
_entry.id   7cb2e64f715ffe9c5277af5c118ab133
#
_cell.length_a   1.000
_cell.length_b   1.000
_cell.length_c   1.000
_cell.angle_alpha   90.00
_cell.angle_beta   90.00
_cell.angle_gamma   90.00
#
_symmetry.space_group_name_H-M   'P 1'
#
loop_
_entity.id
_entity.type
_entity.pdbx_description
1 polymer ?
#
loop_
_entity_poly.entity_id
_entity_poly.type
_entity_poly.pdbx_seq_one_letter_code
_entity_poly.pdbx_strand_id
1 'polypeptide(L)'
;MITWRKPVSWSKFRMALDCPKALELALAGTPASDPGVSYYSVLGQAVQKVYEVYFNQRVNLRSTKPETISKIAQRVIESDWFEDLDKTYPFSVSEETLITRIHEDSLSGFDAMDHAGILDKVVTSEVPVRSSYQNLRVFAWADFLTNWPNKDIELWDGKNNKKKNADPRQLYWYAMVLMSKGHNIKKGGFIYTKFGESVTVDLSPPRIMEFINTDFQRGRKYFDQLQDGITAFAANPSKDNCRWCPWRRSCTASIHYSPPATTGSEKVGWKDDAEV
;
A
#
# COMPACT_ATOMS: atom_id res chain seq x y z
N MET A 1 12.48 6.60 -27.82
CA MET A 1 13.22 6.14 -26.62
C MET A 1 12.39 6.54 -25.40
N ILE A 2 11.77 5.57 -24.70
CA ILE A 2 10.95 5.85 -23.52
C ILE A 2 11.93 6.00 -22.34
N THR A 3 12.31 7.25 -22.05
CA THR A 3 13.09 7.51 -20.84
C THR A 3 12.13 7.49 -19.64
N TRP A 4 12.33 6.57 -18.71
CA TRP A 4 11.58 6.56 -17.46
C TRP A 4 11.89 7.81 -16.64
N ARG A 5 10.95 8.75 -16.59
CA ARG A 5 11.10 10.04 -15.89
C ARG A 5 10.20 10.17 -14.65
N LYS A 6 9.27 9.22 -14.43
CA LYS A 6 8.34 9.29 -13.29
C LYS A 6 9.02 8.81 -12.01
N PRO A 7 8.69 9.37 -10.85
CA PRO A 7 9.18 8.82 -9.58
C PRO A 7 8.71 7.38 -9.38
N VAL A 8 9.59 6.55 -8.86
CA VAL A 8 9.31 5.14 -8.55
C VAL A 8 8.69 5.06 -7.17
N SER A 9 7.49 4.52 -7.07
CA SER A 9 6.82 4.19 -5.80
C SER A 9 7.20 2.79 -5.33
N TRP A 10 6.95 2.49 -4.05
CA TRP A 10 7.15 1.15 -3.52
C TRP A 10 6.44 0.07 -4.34
N SER A 11 5.17 0.27 -4.70
CA SER A 11 4.40 -0.73 -5.46
C SER A 11 5.06 -1.09 -6.79
N LYS A 12 5.58 -0.11 -7.54
CA LYS A 12 6.32 -0.35 -8.78
C LYS A 12 7.68 -0.99 -8.53
N PHE A 13 8.36 -0.56 -7.48
CA PHE A 13 9.64 -1.13 -7.10
C PHE A 13 9.50 -2.58 -6.66
N ARG A 14 8.47 -2.89 -5.89
CA ARG A 14 8.11 -4.25 -5.52
C ARG A 14 7.83 -5.14 -6.73
N MET A 15 7.12 -4.64 -7.75
CA MET A 15 6.93 -5.38 -9.00
C MET A 15 8.28 -5.74 -9.66
N ALA A 16 9.25 -4.81 -9.66
CA ALA A 16 10.59 -5.10 -10.17
C ALA A 16 11.30 -6.21 -9.39
N LEU A 17 11.09 -6.28 -8.07
CA LEU A 17 11.67 -7.30 -7.21
C LEU A 17 11.01 -8.66 -7.35
N ASP A 18 9.69 -8.69 -7.32
CA ASP A 18 8.90 -9.93 -7.23
C ASP A 18 8.71 -10.56 -8.62
N CYS A 19 8.32 -9.77 -9.62
CA CYS A 19 8.15 -10.22 -11.00
C CYS A 19 8.35 -9.06 -11.99
N PRO A 20 9.54 -8.89 -12.60
CA PRO A 20 9.83 -7.80 -13.52
C PRO A 20 8.88 -7.71 -14.71
N LYS A 21 8.31 -8.84 -15.16
CA LYS A 21 7.25 -8.86 -16.19
C LYS A 21 5.99 -8.11 -15.75
N ALA A 22 5.64 -8.16 -14.47
CA ALA A 22 4.52 -7.37 -13.95
C ALA A 22 4.80 -5.86 -14.02
N LEU A 23 6.04 -5.43 -13.74
CA LEU A 23 6.46 -4.05 -13.94
C LEU A 23 6.32 -3.63 -15.42
N GLU A 24 6.80 -4.46 -16.35
CA GLU A 24 6.67 -4.21 -17.80
C GLU A 24 5.20 -3.99 -18.19
N LEU A 25 4.30 -4.91 -17.80
CA LEU A 25 2.88 -4.82 -18.12
C LEU A 25 2.22 -3.57 -17.52
N ALA A 26 2.59 -3.21 -16.27
CA ALA A 26 2.11 -1.99 -15.62
C ALA A 26 2.55 -0.72 -16.36
N LEU A 27 3.79 -0.69 -16.84
CA LEU A 27 4.36 0.46 -17.54
C LEU A 27 3.83 0.60 -18.98
N ALA A 28 3.55 -0.52 -19.62
CA ALA A 28 2.91 -0.56 -20.95
C ALA A 28 1.44 -0.13 -20.90
N GLY A 29 0.85 0.07 -19.73
CA GLY A 29 -0.57 0.35 -19.58
C GLY A 29 -1.45 -0.82 -19.98
N THR A 30 -0.92 -2.04 -19.94
CA THR A 30 -1.67 -3.25 -20.28
C THR A 30 -2.89 -3.38 -19.36
N PRO A 31 -4.10 -3.52 -19.91
CA PRO A 31 -5.28 -3.70 -19.08
C PRO A 31 -5.13 -4.91 -18.16
N ALA A 32 -5.52 -4.75 -16.91
CA ALA A 32 -5.53 -5.85 -15.96
C ALA A 32 -6.58 -6.89 -16.39
N SER A 33 -6.20 -8.16 -16.48
CA SER A 33 -7.13 -9.26 -16.76
C SER A 33 -7.93 -9.64 -15.51
N ASP A 34 -7.43 -9.21 -14.37
CA ASP A 34 -8.04 -9.41 -13.06
C ASP A 34 -7.73 -8.15 -12.25
N PRO A 35 -8.63 -7.18 -12.17
CA PRO A 35 -8.38 -5.89 -11.53
C PRO A 35 -8.00 -6.03 -10.06
N GLY A 36 -8.16 -7.23 -9.44
CA GLY A 36 -7.59 -7.56 -8.15
C GLY A 36 -8.08 -6.69 -6.98
N VAL A 37 -9.07 -5.83 -7.25
CA VAL A 37 -9.64 -4.98 -6.21
C VAL A 37 -10.65 -5.82 -5.47
N SER A 38 -10.21 -6.29 -4.33
CA SER A 38 -11.07 -7.02 -3.42
C SER A 38 -11.78 -6.06 -2.47
N TYR A 39 -12.87 -6.50 -1.90
CA TYR A 39 -13.52 -5.88 -0.74
C TYR A 39 -12.51 -5.37 0.30
N TYR A 40 -11.46 -6.16 0.59
CA TYR A 40 -10.42 -5.78 1.55
C TYR A 40 -9.58 -4.58 1.11
N SER A 41 -9.37 -4.39 -0.18
CA SER A 41 -8.65 -3.23 -0.71
C SER A 41 -9.46 -1.95 -0.51
N VAL A 42 -10.77 -2.02 -0.75
CA VAL A 42 -11.68 -0.89 -0.56
C VAL A 42 -11.84 -0.57 0.93
N LEU A 43 -12.06 -1.59 1.75
CA LEU A 43 -12.14 -1.43 3.20
C LEU A 43 -10.85 -0.77 3.76
N GLY A 44 -9.68 -1.24 3.31
CA GLY A 44 -8.40 -0.64 3.72
C GLY A 44 -8.28 0.83 3.32
N GLN A 45 -8.70 1.19 2.11
CA GLN A 45 -8.70 2.58 1.65
C GLN A 45 -9.67 3.45 2.45
N ALA A 46 -10.87 2.95 2.77
CA ALA A 46 -11.85 3.69 3.57
C ALA A 46 -11.37 3.91 5.01
N VAL A 47 -10.81 2.89 5.65
CA VAL A 47 -10.20 3.00 6.99
C VAL A 47 -9.04 4.00 6.97
N GLN A 48 -8.17 3.95 5.97
CA GLN A 48 -7.09 4.92 5.81
C GLN A 48 -7.62 6.35 5.65
N LYS A 49 -8.71 6.54 4.91
CA LYS A 49 -9.36 7.85 4.75
C LYS A 49 -9.93 8.38 6.07
N VAL A 50 -10.43 7.52 6.95
CA VAL A 50 -10.86 7.92 8.31
C VAL A 50 -9.68 8.49 9.10
N TYR A 51 -8.51 7.85 9.03
CA TYR A 51 -7.29 8.37 9.69
C TYR A 51 -6.83 9.69 9.07
N GLU A 52 -6.82 9.80 7.74
CA GLU A 52 -6.48 11.04 7.07
C GLU A 52 -7.36 12.20 7.55
N VAL A 53 -8.68 12.02 7.57
CA VAL A 53 -9.61 13.04 8.05
C VAL A 53 -9.38 13.37 9.52
N TYR A 54 -9.13 12.38 10.37
CA TYR A 54 -8.85 12.57 11.79
C TYR A 54 -7.56 13.38 12.01
N PHE A 55 -6.46 12.99 11.37
CA PHE A 55 -5.16 13.64 11.56
C PHE A 55 -5.06 15.01 10.86
N ASN A 56 -5.91 15.29 9.88
CA ASN A 56 -6.01 16.63 9.28
C ASN A 56 -6.76 17.63 10.17
N GLN A 57 -7.42 17.18 11.24
CA GLN A 57 -8.00 18.09 12.23
C GLN A 57 -6.91 18.79 13.04
N ARG A 58 -7.24 19.97 13.58
CA ARG A 58 -6.35 20.61 14.55
C ARG A 58 -6.17 19.71 15.77
N VAL A 59 -4.95 19.67 16.32
CA VAL A 59 -4.60 18.77 17.43
C VAL A 59 -5.58 18.89 18.61
N ASN A 60 -6.01 20.09 18.94
CA ASN A 60 -6.98 20.36 20.01
C ASN A 60 -8.42 19.88 19.72
N LEU A 61 -8.73 19.50 18.48
CA LEU A 61 -10.04 18.94 18.09
C LEU A 61 -10.02 17.42 17.96
N ARG A 62 -8.86 16.80 18.07
CA ARG A 62 -8.73 15.35 18.01
C ARG A 62 -9.30 14.73 19.28
N SER A 63 -10.14 13.73 19.11
CA SER A 63 -10.72 12.99 20.21
C SER A 63 -10.81 11.52 19.83
N THR A 64 -10.24 10.66 20.66
CA THR A 64 -10.26 9.20 20.49
C THR A 64 -11.56 8.55 20.99
N LYS A 65 -12.52 9.36 21.44
CA LYS A 65 -13.82 8.81 21.85
C LYS A 65 -14.48 8.07 20.69
N PRO A 66 -14.99 6.84 20.91
CA PRO A 66 -15.63 6.04 19.86
C PRO A 66 -16.68 6.80 19.06
N GLU A 67 -17.48 7.65 19.71
CA GLU A 67 -18.51 8.45 19.05
C GLU A 67 -17.92 9.47 18.07
N THR A 68 -16.73 10.02 18.37
CA THR A 68 -16.05 10.97 17.47
C THR A 68 -15.50 10.25 16.26
N ILE A 69 -14.87 9.10 16.45
CA ILE A 69 -14.32 8.27 15.38
C ILE A 69 -15.45 7.76 14.47
N SER A 70 -16.55 7.27 15.06
CA SER A 70 -17.72 6.84 14.31
C SER A 70 -18.33 7.96 13.47
N LYS A 71 -18.39 9.20 13.98
CA LYS A 71 -18.85 10.36 13.19
C LYS A 71 -17.92 10.68 12.03
N ILE A 72 -16.61 10.51 12.20
CA ILE A 72 -15.64 10.70 11.09
C ILE A 72 -15.82 9.59 10.05
N ALA A 73 -15.92 8.33 10.48
CA ALA A 73 -16.16 7.20 9.59
C ALA A 73 -17.45 7.41 8.78
N GLN A 74 -18.53 7.82 9.44
CA GLN A 74 -19.79 8.12 8.76
C GLN A 74 -19.64 9.22 7.70
N ARG A 75 -18.94 10.32 7.98
CA ARG A 75 -18.67 11.38 6.99
C ARG A 75 -17.84 10.88 5.79
N VAL A 76 -16.90 9.96 6.01
CA VAL A 76 -16.12 9.35 4.93
C VAL A 76 -17.04 8.53 4.02
N ILE A 77 -17.94 7.73 4.61
CA ILE A 77 -18.90 6.89 3.88
C ILE A 77 -19.90 7.74 3.09
N GLU A 78 -20.36 8.84 3.64
CA GLU A 78 -21.30 9.78 3.00
C GLU A 78 -20.63 10.73 2.00
N SER A 79 -19.32 10.61 1.76
CA SER A 79 -18.59 11.51 0.88
C SER A 79 -18.63 11.06 -0.58
N ASP A 80 -18.55 12.02 -1.51
CA ASP A 80 -18.42 11.77 -2.94
C ASP A 80 -17.25 10.83 -3.26
N TRP A 81 -16.16 10.93 -2.47
CA TRP A 81 -15.00 10.06 -2.61
C TRP A 81 -15.36 8.57 -2.42
N PHE A 82 -16.21 8.26 -1.46
CA PHE A 82 -16.64 6.88 -1.20
C PHE A 82 -17.64 6.40 -2.27
N GLU A 83 -18.55 7.28 -2.71
CA GLU A 83 -19.45 6.98 -3.82
C GLU A 83 -18.71 6.66 -5.11
N ASP A 84 -17.65 7.42 -5.43
CA ASP A 84 -16.79 7.14 -6.59
C ASP A 84 -16.01 5.83 -6.43
N LEU A 85 -15.60 5.49 -5.22
CA LEU A 85 -14.93 4.23 -4.91
C LEU A 85 -15.88 3.04 -5.11
N ASP A 86 -17.12 3.13 -4.66
CA ASP A 86 -18.17 2.11 -4.83
C ASP A 86 -18.51 1.88 -6.30
N LYS A 87 -18.71 2.95 -7.09
CA LYS A 87 -18.93 2.85 -8.54
C LYS A 87 -17.78 2.16 -9.27
N THR A 88 -16.55 2.40 -8.81
CA THR A 88 -15.35 1.82 -9.43
C THR A 88 -15.17 0.36 -9.07
N TYR A 89 -15.59 -0.04 -7.87
CA TYR A 89 -15.36 -1.35 -7.29
C TYR A 89 -16.62 -1.92 -6.65
N PRO A 90 -17.56 -2.45 -7.46
CA PRO A 90 -18.80 -3.01 -6.92
C PRO A 90 -18.51 -4.14 -5.94
N PHE A 91 -19.08 -4.06 -4.75
CA PHE A 91 -18.83 -4.96 -3.64
C PHE A 91 -19.59 -6.28 -3.74
N SER A 92 -18.96 -7.35 -3.26
CA SER A 92 -19.59 -8.66 -3.06
C SER A 92 -20.31 -8.77 -1.71
N VAL A 93 -20.25 -7.71 -0.88
CA VAL A 93 -20.86 -7.65 0.46
C VAL A 93 -21.89 -6.52 0.52
N SER A 94 -22.81 -6.60 1.48
CA SER A 94 -23.77 -5.51 1.68
C SER A 94 -23.08 -4.24 2.16
N GLU A 95 -23.63 -3.09 1.76
CA GLU A 95 -23.16 -1.78 2.21
C GLU A 95 -23.12 -1.67 3.75
N GLU A 96 -24.15 -2.20 4.42
CA GLU A 96 -24.20 -2.25 5.89
C GLU A 96 -23.02 -2.99 6.50
N THR A 97 -22.64 -4.14 5.91
CA THR A 97 -21.46 -4.91 6.34
C THR A 97 -20.18 -4.10 6.15
N LEU A 98 -20.05 -3.40 5.03
CA LEU A 98 -18.87 -2.56 4.74
C LEU A 98 -18.78 -1.40 5.74
N ILE A 99 -19.88 -0.69 5.97
CA ILE A 99 -19.97 0.41 6.94
C ILE A 99 -19.57 -0.05 8.34
N THR A 100 -20.18 -1.16 8.81
CA THR A 100 -19.84 -1.74 10.12
C THR A 100 -18.36 -2.03 10.24
N ARG A 101 -17.75 -2.62 9.21
CA ARG A 101 -16.32 -2.93 9.19
C ARG A 101 -15.42 -1.70 9.16
N ILE A 102 -15.80 -0.66 8.44
CA ILE A 102 -15.04 0.61 8.45
C ILE A 102 -14.99 1.19 9.87
N HIS A 103 -16.12 1.17 10.59
CA HIS A 103 -16.19 1.64 11.98
C HIS A 103 -15.31 0.79 12.91
N GLU A 104 -15.49 -0.53 12.90
CA GLU A 104 -14.76 -1.47 13.76
C GLU A 104 -13.25 -1.39 13.53
N ASP A 105 -12.81 -1.49 12.27
CA ASP A 105 -11.41 -1.49 11.92
C ASP A 105 -10.74 -0.12 12.16
N SER A 106 -11.50 0.97 12.03
CA SER A 106 -11.01 2.30 12.38
C SER A 106 -10.77 2.44 13.88
N LEU A 107 -11.73 2.06 14.72
CA LEU A 107 -11.59 2.09 16.17
C LEU A 107 -10.42 1.22 16.63
N SER A 108 -10.37 -0.01 16.16
CA SER A 108 -9.32 -0.96 16.47
C SER A 108 -7.92 -0.45 16.10
N GLY A 109 -7.79 0.27 15.00
CA GLY A 109 -6.51 0.88 14.61
C GLY A 109 -6.12 2.07 15.48
N PHE A 110 -7.07 2.89 15.95
CA PHE A 110 -6.77 3.94 16.94
C PHE A 110 -6.30 3.34 18.26
N ASP A 111 -6.93 2.25 18.73
CA ASP A 111 -6.48 1.52 19.92
C ASP A 111 -5.06 0.99 19.73
N ALA A 112 -4.74 0.45 18.55
CA ALA A 112 -3.39 -0.01 18.23
C ALA A 112 -2.35 1.12 18.25
N MET A 113 -2.71 2.32 17.76
CA MET A 113 -1.85 3.50 17.80
C MET A 113 -1.64 4.02 19.22
N ASP A 114 -2.67 3.98 20.06
CA ASP A 114 -2.59 4.36 21.46
C ASP A 114 -1.67 3.41 22.23
N HIS A 115 -1.89 2.10 22.10
CA HIS A 115 -1.02 1.08 22.69
C HIS A 115 0.44 1.17 22.22
N ALA A 116 0.66 1.58 20.96
CA ALA A 116 2.01 1.84 20.46
C ALA A 116 2.63 3.14 21.00
N GLY A 117 1.85 3.97 21.67
CA GLY A 117 2.25 5.28 22.20
C GLY A 117 2.56 6.30 21.12
N ILE A 118 1.89 6.21 19.96
CA ILE A 118 2.11 7.10 18.83
C ILE A 118 0.92 8.02 18.52
N LEU A 119 -0.27 7.71 18.99
CA LEU A 119 -1.50 8.41 18.63
C LEU A 119 -1.41 9.92 18.80
N ASP A 120 -0.94 10.37 19.95
CA ASP A 120 -0.77 11.81 20.25
C ASP A 120 0.44 12.44 19.54
N LYS A 121 1.34 11.61 19.02
CA LYS A 121 2.58 12.04 18.36
C LYS A 121 2.43 12.15 16.84
N VAL A 122 1.45 11.48 16.25
CA VAL A 122 1.21 11.58 14.81
C VAL A 122 0.76 13.00 14.49
N VAL A 123 1.59 13.72 13.76
CA VAL A 123 1.31 15.10 13.36
C VAL A 123 0.66 15.20 12.00
N THR A 124 0.83 14.16 11.17
CA THR A 124 0.27 14.13 9.82
C THR A 124 0.15 12.70 9.31
N SER A 125 -0.80 12.47 8.42
CA SER A 125 -1.00 11.22 7.69
C SER A 125 -0.94 11.48 6.17
N GLU A 126 -0.78 10.41 5.40
CA GLU A 126 -0.76 10.45 3.93
C GLU A 126 0.28 11.43 3.36
N VAL A 127 1.52 11.35 3.84
CA VAL A 127 2.58 12.29 3.47
C VAL A 127 3.31 11.86 2.20
N PRO A 128 3.15 12.63 1.10
CA PRO A 128 3.89 12.36 -0.13
C PRO A 128 5.34 12.88 -0.01
N VAL A 129 6.32 12.00 -0.04
CA VAL A 129 7.74 12.36 -0.03
C VAL A 129 8.39 11.98 -1.36
N ARG A 130 8.95 12.96 -2.04
CA ARG A 130 9.70 12.79 -3.30
C ARG A 130 11.16 13.11 -3.09
N SER A 131 12.04 12.24 -3.62
CA SER A 131 13.47 12.44 -3.53
C SER A 131 14.18 11.83 -4.75
N SER A 132 15.50 11.92 -4.75
CA SER A 132 16.37 11.17 -5.64
C SER A 132 17.35 10.37 -4.79
N TYR A 133 17.50 9.10 -5.10
CA TYR A 133 18.48 8.24 -4.45
C TYR A 133 19.28 7.49 -5.50
N GLN A 134 20.60 7.65 -5.48
CA GLN A 134 21.51 7.07 -6.47
C GLN A 134 21.03 7.29 -7.94
N ASN A 135 20.64 8.50 -8.29
CA ASN A 135 20.11 8.93 -9.59
C ASN A 135 18.72 8.35 -9.97
N LEU A 136 18.09 7.55 -9.13
CA LEU A 136 16.72 7.12 -9.31
C LEU A 136 15.77 8.10 -8.59
N ARG A 137 14.78 8.64 -9.30
CA ARG A 137 13.70 9.42 -8.70
C ARG A 137 12.81 8.48 -7.89
N VAL A 138 12.70 8.68 -6.60
CA VAL A 138 11.98 7.82 -5.67
C VAL A 138 10.82 8.56 -5.00
N PHE A 139 9.78 7.81 -4.65
CA PHE A 139 8.58 8.33 -4.03
C PHE A 139 8.12 7.41 -2.90
N ALA A 140 7.79 7.99 -1.76
CA ALA A 140 7.13 7.35 -0.64
C ALA A 140 5.82 8.06 -0.35
N TRP A 141 4.82 7.27 0.04
CA TRP A 141 3.57 7.76 0.60
C TRP A 141 3.47 7.19 2.00
N ALA A 142 3.82 7.99 3.00
CA ALA A 142 3.90 7.53 4.38
C ALA A 142 2.56 7.73 5.08
N ASP A 143 1.97 6.66 5.62
CA ASP A 143 0.64 6.69 6.22
C ASP A 143 0.64 7.52 7.50
N PHE A 144 1.61 7.30 8.40
CA PHE A 144 1.71 8.04 9.67
C PHE A 144 3.15 8.44 9.97
N LEU A 145 3.36 9.74 10.19
CA LEU A 145 4.64 10.28 10.64
C LEU A 145 4.48 11.01 11.97
N THR A 146 5.33 10.68 12.93
CA THR A 146 5.44 11.45 14.17
C THR A 146 6.51 12.53 14.01
N ASN A 147 6.36 13.65 14.73
CA ASN A 147 7.33 14.76 14.75
C ASN A 147 7.65 15.39 13.39
N TRP A 148 6.85 15.13 12.36
CA TRP A 148 7.03 15.74 11.04
C TRP A 148 6.83 17.28 11.10
N PRO A 149 7.60 18.11 10.37
CA PRO A 149 8.73 17.77 9.48
C PRO A 149 10.10 17.79 10.16
N ASN A 150 10.18 17.58 11.46
CA ASN A 150 11.41 17.59 12.23
C ASN A 150 12.42 16.54 11.73
N LYS A 151 13.63 16.60 12.24
CA LYS A 151 14.72 15.72 11.82
C LYS A 151 14.52 14.27 12.29
N ASP A 152 14.10 14.09 13.52
CA ASP A 152 13.88 12.77 14.14
C ASP A 152 12.41 12.41 14.08
N ILE A 153 12.07 11.37 13.32
CA ILE A 153 10.70 10.94 13.07
C ILE A 153 10.52 9.44 13.37
N GLU A 154 9.27 9.04 13.62
CA GLU A 154 8.87 7.65 13.56
C GLU A 154 7.98 7.44 12.32
N LEU A 155 8.13 6.26 11.69
CA LEU A 155 7.48 5.89 10.44
C LEU A 155 6.56 4.70 10.66
N TRP A 156 5.26 4.88 10.48
CA TRP A 156 4.28 3.82 10.68
C TRP A 156 3.39 3.69 9.44
N ASP A 157 2.95 2.46 9.17
CA ASP A 157 2.13 2.14 7.99
C ASP A 157 0.93 1.28 8.39
N GLY A 158 -0.26 1.70 7.96
CA GLY A 158 -1.53 1.04 8.26
C GLY A 158 -1.76 -0.20 7.40
N LYS A 159 -2.24 -1.27 8.00
CA LYS A 159 -2.56 -2.51 7.30
C LYS A 159 -3.89 -3.08 7.75
N ASN A 160 -4.77 -3.29 6.78
CA ASN A 160 -6.04 -3.99 6.99
C ASN A 160 -6.00 -5.42 6.42
N ASN A 161 -4.92 -6.14 6.67
CA ASN A 161 -4.70 -7.48 6.16
C ASN A 161 -5.39 -8.55 7.03
N LYS A 162 -5.76 -9.68 6.42
CA LYS A 162 -6.25 -10.88 7.16
C LYS A 162 -5.20 -11.50 8.09
N LYS A 163 -3.91 -11.23 7.87
CA LYS A 163 -2.78 -11.77 8.63
C LYS A 163 -1.77 -10.66 8.89
N LYS A 164 -1.02 -10.77 9.99
CA LYS A 164 0.07 -9.84 10.34
C LYS A 164 1.36 -10.21 9.58
N ASN A 165 1.32 -10.10 8.25
CA ASN A 165 2.38 -10.51 7.34
C ASN A 165 2.78 -9.40 6.35
N ALA A 166 2.71 -8.15 6.77
CA ALA A 166 3.14 -7.04 5.95
C ALA A 166 4.64 -7.14 5.62
N ASP A 167 4.99 -6.75 4.40
CA ASP A 167 6.36 -6.81 3.90
C ASP A 167 7.20 -5.67 4.50
N PRO A 168 8.20 -5.95 5.36
CA PRO A 168 9.02 -4.92 5.98
C PRO A 168 9.84 -4.10 4.98
N ARG A 169 10.08 -4.62 3.75
CA ARG A 169 10.79 -3.90 2.68
C ARG A 169 10.07 -2.61 2.30
N GLN A 170 8.76 -2.51 2.50
CA GLN A 170 8.01 -1.27 2.29
C GLN A 170 8.51 -0.16 3.23
N LEU A 171 8.68 -0.48 4.51
CA LEU A 171 9.18 0.48 5.49
C LEU A 171 10.65 0.83 5.25
N TYR A 172 11.49 -0.12 4.83
CA TYR A 172 12.87 0.18 4.43
C TYR A 172 12.93 1.11 3.22
N TRP A 173 12.04 0.92 2.23
CA TRP A 173 11.90 1.84 1.11
C TRP A 173 11.52 3.25 1.56
N TYR A 174 10.50 3.38 2.42
CA TYR A 174 10.06 4.67 2.93
C TYR A 174 11.15 5.34 3.77
N ALA A 175 11.80 4.58 4.64
CA ALA A 175 12.91 5.05 5.44
C ALA A 175 14.07 5.56 4.56
N MET A 176 14.46 4.83 3.54
CA MET A 176 15.48 5.26 2.56
C MET A 176 15.09 6.60 1.90
N VAL A 177 13.83 6.74 1.45
CA VAL A 177 13.34 7.99 0.82
C VAL A 177 13.38 9.16 1.80
N LEU A 178 12.93 8.95 3.04
CA LEU A 178 12.95 9.98 4.09
C LEU A 178 14.38 10.36 4.51
N MET A 179 15.26 9.37 4.68
CA MET A 179 16.68 9.60 5.00
C MET A 179 17.39 10.38 3.89
N SER A 180 17.07 10.16 2.63
CA SER A 180 17.62 10.93 1.51
C SER A 180 17.20 12.40 1.50
N LYS A 181 16.20 12.77 2.31
CA LYS A 181 15.78 14.15 2.59
C LYS A 181 16.36 14.71 3.89
N GLY A 182 17.21 13.94 4.57
CA GLY A 182 17.88 14.36 5.80
C GLY A 182 17.13 14.05 7.09
N HIS A 183 16.02 13.30 7.02
CA HIS A 183 15.33 12.83 8.21
C HIS A 183 16.03 11.63 8.82
N ASN A 184 15.94 11.49 10.14
CA ASN A 184 16.47 10.38 10.90
C ASN A 184 15.31 9.52 11.42
N ILE A 185 15.29 8.24 11.06
CA ILE A 185 14.22 7.33 11.47
C ILE A 185 14.58 6.71 12.81
N LYS A 186 13.79 7.01 13.84
CA LYS A 186 14.02 6.52 15.20
C LYS A 186 13.35 5.19 15.48
N LYS A 187 12.16 4.99 14.92
CA LYS A 187 11.32 3.84 15.15
C LYS A 187 10.29 3.73 14.03
N GLY A 188 9.70 2.57 13.87
CA GLY A 188 8.57 2.40 12.97
C GLY A 188 8.03 0.99 12.99
N GLY A 189 6.95 0.79 12.24
CA GLY A 189 6.29 -0.49 12.20
C GLY A 189 4.97 -0.45 11.44
N PHE A 190 4.17 -1.46 11.66
CA PHE A 190 2.84 -1.63 11.09
C PHE A 190 1.76 -1.50 12.15
N ILE A 191 0.69 -0.82 11.81
CA ILE A 191 -0.56 -0.77 12.57
C ILE A 191 -1.56 -1.70 11.87
N TYR A 192 -1.88 -2.82 12.48
CA TYR A 192 -2.82 -3.80 11.95
C TYR A 192 -4.23 -3.46 12.44
N THR A 193 -4.95 -2.68 11.67
CA THR A 193 -6.24 -2.11 12.04
C THR A 193 -7.29 -3.17 12.36
N LYS A 194 -7.31 -4.27 11.64
CA LYS A 194 -8.23 -5.38 11.89
C LYS A 194 -8.00 -6.10 13.22
N PHE A 195 -6.79 -6.05 13.77
CA PHE A 195 -6.41 -6.78 14.99
C PHE A 195 -6.26 -5.87 16.21
N GLY A 196 -6.27 -4.56 16.03
CA GLY A 196 -5.98 -3.62 17.12
C GLY A 196 -4.55 -3.75 17.65
N GLU A 197 -3.61 -4.13 16.79
CA GLU A 197 -2.25 -4.43 17.20
C GLU A 197 -1.22 -3.66 16.37
N SER A 198 -0.09 -3.38 16.99
CA SER A 198 1.08 -2.83 16.31
C SER A 198 2.24 -3.81 16.31
N VAL A 199 3.02 -3.80 15.24
CA VAL A 199 4.26 -4.58 15.13
C VAL A 199 5.40 -3.66 14.76
N THR A 200 6.38 -3.55 15.64
CA THR A 200 7.60 -2.77 15.40
C THR A 200 8.51 -3.50 14.41
N VAL A 201 9.07 -2.75 13.46
CA VAL A 201 10.09 -3.22 12.52
C VAL A 201 11.42 -2.56 12.88
N ASP A 202 12.50 -3.34 12.82
CA ASP A 202 13.84 -2.82 13.02
C ASP A 202 14.23 -1.94 11.80
N LEU A 203 14.13 -0.62 11.99
CA LEU A 203 14.52 0.41 11.01
C LEU A 203 15.90 1.01 11.34
N SER A 204 16.76 0.26 12.02
CA SER A 204 18.12 0.69 12.30
C SER A 204 18.91 0.93 11.01
N PRO A 205 19.89 1.85 11.02
CA PRO A 205 20.72 2.11 9.86
C PRO A 205 21.33 0.85 9.22
N PRO A 206 21.84 -0.15 9.97
CA PRO A 206 22.35 -1.39 9.37
C PRO A 206 21.29 -2.15 8.56
N ARG A 207 20.04 -2.23 9.04
CA ARG A 207 18.96 -2.92 8.32
C ARG A 207 18.53 -2.19 7.05
N ILE A 208 18.45 -0.86 7.12
CA ILE A 208 18.15 -0.04 5.94
C ILE A 208 19.29 -0.17 4.92
N MET A 209 20.54 -0.16 5.36
CA MET A 209 21.70 -0.36 4.47
C MET A 209 21.75 -1.76 3.86
N GLU A 210 21.37 -2.80 4.60
CA GLU A 210 21.22 -4.15 4.06
C GLU A 210 20.19 -4.16 2.91
N PHE A 211 19.01 -3.59 3.11
CA PHE A 211 18.00 -3.44 2.05
C PHE A 211 18.55 -2.67 0.84
N ILE A 212 19.28 -1.57 1.08
CA ILE A 212 19.87 -0.76 0.01
C ILE A 212 20.92 -1.56 -0.79
N ASN A 213 21.73 -2.34 -0.12
CA ASN A 213 22.81 -3.10 -0.77
C ASN A 213 22.33 -4.38 -1.44
N THR A 214 21.12 -4.85 -1.13
CA THR A 214 20.54 -6.08 -1.67
C THR A 214 19.34 -5.80 -2.56
N ASP A 215 18.18 -5.65 -1.95
CA ASP A 215 16.91 -5.52 -2.67
C ASP A 215 16.83 -4.27 -3.53
N PHE A 216 17.32 -3.11 -3.02
CA PHE A 216 17.32 -1.88 -3.80
C PHE A 216 18.20 -2.01 -5.04
N GLN A 217 19.42 -2.55 -4.93
CA GLN A 217 20.29 -2.74 -6.09
C GLN A 217 19.68 -3.74 -7.09
N ARG A 218 19.07 -4.83 -6.59
CA ARG A 218 18.42 -5.83 -7.43
C ARG A 218 17.22 -5.25 -8.22
N GLY A 219 16.38 -4.43 -7.58
CA GLY A 219 15.24 -3.80 -8.24
C GLY A 219 15.62 -2.66 -9.15
N ARG A 220 16.61 -1.83 -8.74
CA ARG A 220 17.10 -0.68 -9.48
C ARG A 220 17.56 -1.03 -10.89
N LYS A 221 18.26 -2.14 -11.09
CA LYS A 221 18.75 -2.57 -12.40
C LYS A 221 17.67 -2.58 -13.49
N TYR A 222 16.41 -2.86 -13.15
CA TYR A 222 15.30 -2.83 -14.12
C TYR A 222 14.92 -1.40 -14.52
N PHE A 223 15.02 -0.44 -13.60
CA PHE A 223 14.81 0.97 -13.91
C PHE A 223 15.96 1.56 -14.70
N ASP A 224 17.21 1.14 -14.46
CA ASP A 224 18.37 1.49 -15.27
C ASP A 224 18.19 0.94 -16.71
N GLN A 225 17.80 -0.33 -16.87
CA GLN A 225 17.46 -0.92 -18.17
C GLN A 225 16.35 -0.17 -18.90
N LEU A 226 15.31 0.29 -18.20
CA LEU A 226 14.26 1.13 -18.78
C LEU A 226 14.78 2.48 -19.29
N GLN A 227 15.77 3.06 -18.60
CA GLN A 227 16.43 4.29 -19.07
C GLN A 227 17.25 4.03 -20.34
N ASP A 228 17.83 2.84 -20.47
CA ASP A 228 18.57 2.39 -21.66
C ASP A 228 17.63 1.93 -22.81
N GLY A 229 16.31 2.03 -22.61
CA GLY A 229 15.30 1.66 -23.62
C GLY A 229 14.95 0.17 -23.65
N ILE A 230 15.45 -0.62 -22.70
CA ILE A 230 15.09 -2.04 -22.56
C ILE A 230 13.76 -2.11 -21.83
N THR A 231 12.72 -2.62 -22.49
CA THR A 231 11.35 -2.67 -21.96
C THR A 231 10.79 -4.08 -21.83
N ALA A 232 11.54 -5.10 -22.24
CA ALA A 232 11.12 -6.51 -22.14
C ALA A 232 11.85 -7.19 -20.98
N PHE A 233 11.08 -7.70 -20.01
CA PHE A 233 11.61 -8.35 -18.82
C PHE A 233 11.14 -9.79 -18.69
N ALA A 234 12.03 -10.62 -18.14
CA ALA A 234 11.69 -12.01 -17.82
C ALA A 234 10.61 -12.07 -16.72
N ALA A 235 9.67 -13.00 -16.87
CA ALA A 235 8.73 -13.32 -15.82
C ALA A 235 9.42 -14.15 -14.71
N ASN A 236 8.92 -13.95 -13.48
CA ASN A 236 9.28 -14.79 -12.33
C ASN A 236 8.00 -15.42 -11.75
N PRO A 237 7.42 -16.43 -12.45
CA PRO A 237 6.17 -17.04 -12.06
C PRO A 237 6.36 -17.89 -10.79
N SER A 238 5.52 -17.65 -9.80
CA SER A 238 5.42 -18.46 -8.60
C SER A 238 3.99 -18.38 -8.05
N LYS A 239 3.64 -19.28 -7.13
CA LYS A 239 2.33 -19.22 -6.46
C LYS A 239 2.11 -17.85 -5.81
N ASP A 240 3.11 -17.32 -5.14
CA ASP A 240 3.00 -16.04 -4.42
C ASP A 240 2.97 -14.84 -5.37
N ASN A 241 3.83 -14.82 -6.38
CA ASN A 241 3.88 -13.72 -7.35
C ASN A 241 2.65 -13.65 -8.26
N CYS A 242 2.11 -14.82 -8.65
CA CYS A 242 0.99 -14.89 -9.58
C CYS A 242 -0.36 -14.79 -8.89
N ARG A 243 -0.49 -15.22 -7.64
CA ARG A 243 -1.77 -15.27 -6.90
C ARG A 243 -2.52 -13.94 -6.93
N TRP A 244 -1.82 -12.83 -6.72
CA TRP A 244 -2.39 -11.48 -6.62
C TRP A 244 -1.99 -10.57 -7.80
N CYS A 245 -1.40 -11.15 -8.85
CA CYS A 245 -0.99 -10.38 -10.02
C CYS A 245 -2.21 -9.95 -10.83
N PRO A 246 -2.38 -8.65 -11.14
CA PRO A 246 -3.50 -8.16 -11.94
C PRO A 246 -3.56 -8.76 -13.34
N TRP A 247 -2.45 -9.26 -13.86
CA TRP A 247 -2.34 -9.87 -15.19
C TRP A 247 -2.27 -11.40 -15.16
N ARG A 248 -2.58 -12.03 -14.03
CA ARG A 248 -2.41 -13.48 -13.85
C ARG A 248 -3.11 -14.34 -14.90
N ARG A 249 -4.23 -13.89 -15.45
CA ARG A 249 -4.99 -14.62 -16.47
C ARG A 249 -4.52 -14.35 -17.89
N SER A 250 -3.98 -13.17 -18.18
CA SER A 250 -3.51 -12.76 -19.50
C SER A 250 -2.00 -12.95 -19.71
N CYS A 251 -1.22 -13.10 -18.65
CA CYS A 251 0.21 -13.33 -18.73
C CYS A 251 0.51 -14.80 -19.08
N THR A 252 1.06 -15.05 -20.25
CA THR A 252 1.39 -16.42 -20.74
C THR A 252 2.37 -17.19 -19.87
N ALA A 253 3.18 -16.47 -19.05
CA ALA A 253 4.09 -17.08 -18.09
C ALA A 253 3.43 -17.36 -16.73
N SER A 254 2.18 -16.93 -16.51
CA SER A 254 1.50 -17.13 -15.24
C SER A 254 1.08 -18.59 -15.05
N ILE A 255 1.23 -19.09 -13.82
CA ILE A 255 0.68 -20.40 -13.44
C ILE A 255 -0.86 -20.44 -13.42
N HIS A 256 -1.52 -19.28 -13.50
CA HIS A 256 -2.97 -19.11 -13.58
C HIS A 256 -3.42 -18.65 -14.98
N TYR A 257 -2.56 -18.81 -16.00
CA TYR A 257 -2.91 -18.40 -17.36
C TYR A 257 -4.18 -19.15 -17.82
N SER A 258 -5.17 -18.36 -18.25
CA SER A 258 -6.36 -18.86 -18.91
C SER A 258 -6.47 -18.10 -20.22
N PRO A 259 -6.35 -18.76 -21.38
CA PRO A 259 -6.53 -18.09 -22.66
C PRO A 259 -7.91 -17.43 -22.69
N PRO A 260 -8.06 -16.26 -23.32
CA PRO A 260 -9.37 -15.65 -23.47
C PRO A 260 -10.31 -16.66 -24.15
N ALA A 261 -11.49 -16.85 -23.54
CA ALA A 261 -12.53 -17.70 -24.14
C ALA A 261 -12.85 -17.15 -25.53
N THR A 262 -12.69 -17.98 -26.53
CA THR A 262 -13.13 -17.67 -27.89
C THR A 262 -14.66 -17.63 -27.88
N THR A 263 -15.20 -16.40 -27.80
CA THR A 263 -16.62 -16.07 -27.98
C THR A 263 -17.62 -16.72 -27.00
N GLY A 264 -18.21 -15.88 -26.14
CA GLY A 264 -19.38 -16.22 -25.35
C GLY A 264 -19.38 -15.46 -24.01
N SER A 265 -20.29 -14.53 -23.87
CA SER A 265 -20.49 -13.72 -22.69
C SER A 265 -20.96 -14.58 -21.51
N GLU A 266 -20.06 -15.16 -20.75
CA GLU A 266 -20.39 -15.65 -19.41
C GLU A 266 -19.82 -14.69 -18.37
N LYS A 267 -20.72 -14.05 -17.63
CA LYS A 267 -20.40 -13.35 -16.38
C LYS A 267 -19.86 -14.38 -15.42
N VAL A 268 -18.55 -14.40 -15.23
CA VAL A 268 -17.91 -15.21 -14.18
C VAL A 268 -18.23 -14.55 -12.84
N GLY A 269 -19.21 -15.11 -12.15
CA GLY A 269 -19.47 -14.78 -10.75
C GLY A 269 -18.27 -15.19 -9.91
N TRP A 270 -17.76 -14.28 -9.09
CA TRP A 270 -16.71 -14.54 -8.12
C TRP A 270 -17.27 -15.47 -7.06
N LYS A 271 -16.72 -16.67 -6.93
CA LYS A 271 -16.84 -17.44 -5.70
C LYS A 271 -15.76 -16.94 -4.76
N ASP A 272 -16.18 -16.41 -3.62
CA ASP A 272 -15.29 -16.15 -2.49
C ASP A 272 -14.61 -17.46 -2.12
N ASP A 273 -13.27 -17.51 -2.24
CA ASP A 273 -12.46 -18.49 -1.56
C ASP A 273 -12.46 -18.15 -0.06
N ALA A 274 -13.62 -18.28 0.56
CA ALA A 274 -13.78 -18.37 1.98
C ALA A 274 -13.44 -19.82 2.35
N GLU A 275 -12.22 -20.05 2.76
CA GLU A 275 -11.66 -21.24 3.42
C GLU A 275 -10.30 -21.59 2.79
N VAL A 276 -9.24 -20.99 3.33
CA VAL A 276 -7.99 -21.69 3.76
C VAL A 276 -7.18 -20.71 4.62
#